data_925005dc1e96be4e9b0a9c1ff36d216f
#
_entry.id   925005dc1e96be4e9b0a9c1ff36d216f
#
_cell.length_a   1.000
_cell.length_b   1.000
_cell.length_c   1.000
_cell.angle_alpha   90.00
_cell.angle_beta   90.00
_cell.angle_gamma   90.00
#
_symmetry.space_group_name_H-M   'P 1'
#
loop_
_entity.id
_entity.type
_entity.pdbx_description
1 polymer ?
#
loop_
_entity_poly.entity_id
_entity_poly.type
_entity_poly.pdbx_seq_one_letter_code
_entity_poly.pdbx_strand_id
1 'polypeptide(L)'
;FSGCTSLKTVTWSKYLQTIEANAFENTALTEIIFPESLTRIGAYAFAGIGTLESIVLPENLNTIGSSAFSGTVIQTLKLPKSVTTLGNGAWMNCAALREVQWDAALTKIPASTFEHCTALTQIELTDGIVEIGARAFSGNESLTNVTLPRTVRRIESAAFEGCSALTDILLW
;
A
#
# COMPACT_ATOMS: atom_id res chain seq x y z
N PHE A 1 -12.48 -7.13 15.51
CA PHE A 1 -13.55 -6.18 15.12
C PHE A 1 -13.96 -6.38 13.65
N SER A 2 -13.53 -7.48 13.02
CA SER A 2 -13.93 -7.78 11.64
C SER A 2 -15.46 -7.75 11.51
N GLY A 3 -15.95 -7.05 10.47
CA GLY A 3 -17.39 -6.91 10.22
C GLY A 3 -18.14 -5.96 11.15
N CYS A 4 -17.46 -5.22 12.02
CA CYS A 4 -18.10 -4.16 12.83
C CYS A 4 -18.42 -2.94 11.95
N THR A 5 -19.39 -3.07 11.05
CA THR A 5 -19.72 -2.09 10.00
C THR A 5 -20.17 -0.71 10.49
N SER A 6 -20.40 -0.55 11.79
CA SER A 6 -20.72 0.75 12.42
C SER A 6 -19.53 1.36 13.18
N LEU A 7 -18.36 0.68 13.22
CA LEU A 7 -17.17 1.17 13.93
C LEU A 7 -16.48 2.26 13.10
N LYS A 8 -16.56 3.51 13.57
CA LYS A 8 -16.02 4.69 12.84
C LYS A 8 -14.72 5.23 13.41
N THR A 9 -14.45 5.00 14.70
CA THR A 9 -13.26 5.56 15.36
C THR A 9 -12.67 4.54 16.33
N VAL A 10 -11.36 4.60 16.50
CA VAL A 10 -10.60 3.79 17.46
C VAL A 10 -9.61 4.68 18.18
N THR A 11 -9.59 4.60 19.52
CA THR A 11 -8.52 5.19 20.31
C THR A 11 -7.49 4.12 20.62
N TRP A 12 -6.27 4.32 20.11
CA TRP A 12 -5.20 3.34 20.26
C TRP A 12 -4.50 3.43 21.62
N SER A 13 -4.14 2.29 22.17
CA SER A 13 -3.20 2.25 23.29
C SER A 13 -1.82 2.67 22.79
N LYS A 14 -1.14 3.54 23.54
CA LYS A 14 0.25 3.95 23.25
C LYS A 14 1.27 2.80 23.38
N TYR A 15 0.85 1.62 23.85
CA TYR A 15 1.67 0.42 23.97
C TYR A 15 1.33 -0.65 22.93
N LEU A 16 0.38 -0.38 22.02
CA LEU A 16 -0.02 -1.35 21.00
C LEU A 16 1.13 -1.58 20.02
N GLN A 17 1.59 -2.82 19.92
CA GLN A 17 2.69 -3.22 19.04
C GLN A 17 2.25 -3.97 17.80
N THR A 18 1.14 -4.70 17.87
CA THR A 18 0.67 -5.56 16.79
C THR A 18 -0.84 -5.44 16.61
N ILE A 19 -1.25 -5.32 15.35
CA ILE A 19 -2.64 -5.51 14.92
C ILE A 19 -2.65 -6.79 14.10
N GLU A 20 -3.41 -7.80 14.57
CA GLU A 20 -3.43 -9.12 13.95
C GLU A 20 -4.29 -9.15 12.67
N ALA A 21 -4.23 -10.29 11.96
CA ALA A 21 -4.96 -10.47 10.71
C ALA A 21 -6.47 -10.25 10.88
N ASN A 22 -7.11 -9.59 9.89
CA ASN A 22 -8.55 -9.29 9.83
C ASN A 22 -9.10 -8.45 10.99
N ALA A 23 -8.25 -7.87 11.85
CA ALA A 23 -8.69 -7.25 13.13
C ALA A 23 -9.75 -6.16 12.95
N PHE A 24 -9.69 -5.37 11.86
CA PHE A 24 -10.63 -4.28 11.54
C PHE A 24 -11.19 -4.39 10.13
N GLU A 25 -11.12 -5.57 9.53
CA GLU A 25 -11.65 -5.82 8.19
C GLU A 25 -13.15 -5.45 8.11
N ASN A 26 -13.56 -4.78 7.02
CA ASN A 26 -14.96 -4.38 6.78
C ASN A 26 -15.59 -3.55 7.92
N THR A 27 -14.80 -2.68 8.56
CA THR A 27 -15.34 -1.67 9.50
C THR A 27 -15.72 -0.39 8.74
N ALA A 28 -16.11 0.69 9.45
CA ALA A 28 -16.45 1.98 8.86
C ALA A 28 -15.49 3.10 9.31
N LEU A 29 -14.22 2.77 9.59
CA LEU A 29 -13.21 3.76 9.95
C LEU A 29 -13.02 4.76 8.80
N THR A 30 -12.83 6.04 9.13
CA THR A 30 -12.65 7.11 8.14
C THR A 30 -11.20 7.61 8.08
N GLU A 31 -10.53 7.61 9.22
CA GLU A 31 -9.13 7.97 9.34
C GLU A 31 -8.44 7.14 10.42
N ILE A 32 -7.14 6.91 10.27
CA ILE A 32 -6.35 6.20 11.27
C ILE A 32 -5.00 6.91 11.44
N ILE A 33 -4.71 7.30 12.69
CA ILE A 33 -3.37 7.71 13.13
C ILE A 33 -2.89 6.62 14.08
N PHE A 34 -1.93 5.82 13.61
CA PHE A 34 -1.41 4.71 14.42
C PHE A 34 -0.46 5.20 15.51
N PRO A 35 -0.40 4.49 16.67
CA PRO A 35 0.56 4.83 17.72
C PRO A 35 1.99 4.50 17.30
N GLU A 36 2.97 5.28 17.76
CA GLU A 36 4.40 5.08 17.45
C GLU A 36 4.96 3.73 17.91
N SER A 37 4.29 3.08 18.86
CA SER A 37 4.66 1.73 19.33
C SER A 37 4.32 0.62 18.35
N LEU A 38 3.49 0.89 17.32
CA LEU A 38 3.03 -0.14 16.39
C LEU A 38 4.18 -0.56 15.45
N THR A 39 4.47 -1.85 15.43
CA THR A 39 5.53 -2.45 14.61
C THR A 39 5.01 -3.39 13.54
N ARG A 40 3.79 -3.89 13.70
CA ARG A 40 3.21 -4.90 12.79
C ARG A 40 1.73 -4.67 12.53
N ILE A 41 1.34 -4.75 11.26
CA ILE A 41 -0.04 -4.83 10.78
C ILE A 41 -0.20 -6.17 10.05
N GLY A 42 -1.16 -6.98 10.48
CA GLY A 42 -1.45 -8.31 9.94
C GLY A 42 -2.12 -8.29 8.57
N ALA A 43 -2.25 -9.48 7.96
CA ALA A 43 -2.93 -9.63 6.68
C ALA A 43 -4.42 -9.23 6.79
N TYR A 44 -4.94 -8.52 5.77
CA TYR A 44 -6.34 -8.06 5.71
C TYR A 44 -6.78 -7.20 6.90
N ALA A 45 -5.86 -6.69 7.72
CA ALA A 45 -6.21 -6.04 9.00
C ALA A 45 -7.20 -4.87 8.83
N PHE A 46 -7.14 -4.14 7.72
CA PHE A 46 -8.01 -3.00 7.37
C PHE A 46 -8.61 -3.16 5.96
N ALA A 47 -8.71 -4.39 5.45
CA ALA A 47 -9.26 -4.63 4.12
C ALA A 47 -10.75 -4.29 4.05
N GLY A 48 -11.21 -3.83 2.88
CA GLY A 48 -12.64 -3.60 2.61
C GLY A 48 -13.25 -2.40 3.33
N ILE A 49 -12.44 -1.51 3.92
CA ILE A 49 -12.96 -0.30 4.57
C ILE A 49 -13.15 0.80 3.52
N GLY A 50 -14.29 0.76 2.83
CA GLY A 50 -14.63 1.71 1.77
C GLY A 50 -14.86 3.16 2.23
N THR A 51 -14.68 3.46 3.51
CA THR A 51 -14.77 4.80 4.11
C THR A 51 -13.42 5.32 4.60
N LEU A 52 -12.34 4.52 4.52
CA LEU A 52 -11.01 4.91 5.02
C LEU A 52 -10.30 5.80 4.00
N GLU A 53 -10.27 7.10 4.26
CA GLU A 53 -9.71 8.12 3.36
C GLU A 53 -8.25 8.47 3.69
N SER A 54 -7.83 8.34 4.94
CA SER A 54 -6.48 8.68 5.36
C SER A 54 -5.90 7.75 6.41
N ILE A 55 -4.59 7.52 6.30
CA ILE A 55 -3.79 6.78 7.28
C ILE A 55 -2.48 7.51 7.53
N VAL A 56 -2.02 7.48 8.79
CA VAL A 56 -0.66 7.88 9.16
C VAL A 56 0.05 6.69 9.75
N LEU A 57 1.01 6.13 8.98
CA LEU A 57 1.82 4.99 9.40
C LEU A 57 2.96 5.48 10.31
N PRO A 58 3.23 4.81 11.44
CA PRO A 58 4.28 5.25 12.37
C PRO A 58 5.68 4.91 11.84
N GLU A 59 6.67 5.72 12.20
CA GLU A 59 8.06 5.55 11.74
C GLU A 59 8.75 4.29 12.29
N ASN A 60 8.13 3.57 13.22
CA ASN A 60 8.60 2.29 13.75
C ASN A 60 7.94 1.06 13.12
N LEU A 61 7.01 1.25 12.17
CA LEU A 61 6.31 0.16 11.52
C LEU A 61 7.28 -0.67 10.67
N ASN A 62 7.37 -1.96 10.96
CA ASN A 62 8.29 -2.88 10.29
C ASN A 62 7.60 -3.79 9.27
N THR A 63 6.39 -4.26 9.59
CA THR A 63 5.69 -5.27 8.81
C THR A 63 4.28 -4.84 8.46
N ILE A 64 3.94 -4.94 7.17
CA ILE A 64 2.58 -4.79 6.65
C ILE A 64 2.22 -6.10 5.94
N GLY A 65 1.15 -6.75 6.38
CA GLY A 65 0.69 -8.04 5.85
C GLY A 65 0.01 -7.94 4.49
N SER A 66 -0.25 -9.11 3.89
CA SER A 66 -0.92 -9.20 2.59
C SER A 66 -2.32 -8.59 2.65
N SER A 67 -2.68 -7.80 1.63
CA SER A 67 -3.98 -7.14 1.49
C SER A 67 -4.39 -6.29 2.70
N ALA A 68 -3.43 -5.81 3.50
CA ALA A 68 -3.71 -5.14 4.78
C ALA A 68 -4.64 -3.93 4.65
N PHE A 69 -4.60 -3.20 3.53
CA PHE A 69 -5.44 -2.03 3.23
C PHE A 69 -6.18 -2.17 1.89
N SER A 70 -6.32 -3.40 1.38
CA SER A 70 -6.99 -3.63 0.11
C SER A 70 -8.43 -3.10 0.12
N GLY A 71 -8.86 -2.43 -0.97
CA GLY A 71 -10.23 -1.91 -1.12
C GLY A 71 -10.57 -0.73 -0.24
N THR A 72 -9.57 0.00 0.29
CA THR A 72 -9.77 1.28 0.97
C THR A 72 -9.81 2.43 -0.03
N VAL A 73 -10.27 3.61 0.43
CA VAL A 73 -10.32 4.84 -0.40
C VAL A 73 -9.28 5.88 0.04
N ILE A 74 -8.17 5.43 0.60
CA ILE A 74 -7.06 6.32 0.96
C ILE A 74 -6.56 7.06 -0.29
N GLN A 75 -6.24 8.35 -0.12
CA GLN A 75 -5.86 9.22 -1.23
C GLN A 75 -4.35 9.39 -1.36
N THR A 76 -3.65 9.37 -0.24
CA THR A 76 -2.19 9.51 -0.17
C THR A 76 -1.60 8.46 0.75
N LEU A 77 -0.42 7.98 0.40
CA LEU A 77 0.33 7.01 1.19
C LEU A 77 1.77 7.47 1.36
N LYS A 78 2.24 7.53 2.61
CA LYS A 78 3.66 7.61 2.92
C LYS A 78 4.10 6.29 3.54
N LEU A 79 4.97 5.56 2.86
CA LEU A 79 5.52 4.29 3.36
C LEU A 79 6.87 4.55 4.04
N PRO A 80 6.97 4.40 5.38
CA PRO A 80 8.16 4.79 6.13
C PRO A 80 9.35 3.86 5.88
N LYS A 81 10.56 4.37 6.11
CA LYS A 81 11.85 3.64 5.92
C LYS A 81 11.97 2.38 6.77
N SER A 82 11.28 2.31 7.88
CA SER A 82 11.29 1.17 8.81
C SER A 82 10.64 -0.09 8.22
N VAL A 83 9.76 0.07 7.20
CA VAL A 83 9.08 -1.08 6.59
C VAL A 83 10.08 -1.91 5.79
N THR A 84 10.31 -3.13 6.26
CA THR A 84 11.20 -4.13 5.66
C THR A 84 10.45 -5.37 5.17
N THR A 85 9.19 -5.52 5.57
CA THR A 85 8.33 -6.64 5.15
C THR A 85 6.99 -6.11 4.67
N LEU A 86 6.69 -6.36 3.41
CA LEU A 86 5.44 -5.97 2.77
C LEU A 86 4.79 -7.19 2.10
N GLY A 87 3.54 -7.45 2.41
CA GLY A 87 2.77 -8.53 1.82
C GLY A 87 2.21 -8.17 0.44
N ASN A 88 1.81 -9.20 -0.31
CA ASN A 88 1.17 -9.04 -1.61
C ASN A 88 -0.16 -8.28 -1.50
N GLY A 89 -0.47 -7.44 -2.48
CA GLY A 89 -1.75 -6.75 -2.57
C GLY A 89 -2.03 -5.75 -1.45
N ALA A 90 -1.01 -5.27 -0.73
CA ALA A 90 -1.21 -4.46 0.47
C ALA A 90 -2.18 -3.29 0.27
N TRP A 91 -2.20 -2.67 -0.91
CA TRP A 91 -3.12 -1.59 -1.33
C TRP A 91 -3.86 -1.92 -2.63
N MET A 92 -4.10 -3.20 -2.91
CA MET A 92 -4.88 -3.62 -4.07
C MET A 92 -6.29 -3.01 -4.02
N ASN A 93 -6.82 -2.56 -5.16
CA ASN A 93 -8.14 -1.94 -5.29
C ASN A 93 -8.33 -0.61 -4.51
N CYS A 94 -7.24 0.10 -4.19
CA CYS A 94 -7.34 1.45 -3.60
C CYS A 94 -7.60 2.48 -4.71
N ALA A 95 -8.82 2.51 -5.25
CA ALA A 95 -9.16 3.29 -6.44
C ALA A 95 -9.03 4.82 -6.27
N ALA A 96 -8.98 5.34 -5.04
CA ALA A 96 -8.81 6.76 -4.75
C ALA A 96 -7.33 7.16 -4.52
N LEU A 97 -6.39 6.21 -4.47
CA LEU A 97 -4.97 6.46 -4.21
C LEU A 97 -4.34 7.20 -5.38
N ARG A 98 -3.86 8.43 -5.13
CA ARG A 98 -3.30 9.35 -6.16
C ARG A 98 -1.81 9.52 -6.03
N GLU A 99 -1.28 9.44 -4.81
CA GLU A 99 0.11 9.74 -4.49
C GLU A 99 0.70 8.70 -3.53
N VAL A 100 1.89 8.23 -3.85
CA VAL A 100 2.66 7.31 -3.01
C VAL A 100 4.06 7.89 -2.83
N GLN A 101 4.41 8.21 -1.59
CA GLN A 101 5.78 8.48 -1.16
C GLN A 101 6.39 7.16 -0.67
N TRP A 102 7.30 6.61 -1.45
CA TRP A 102 7.95 5.35 -1.17
C TRP A 102 9.32 5.58 -0.51
N ASP A 103 9.36 5.60 0.83
CA ASP A 103 10.61 5.75 1.58
C ASP A 103 11.16 4.38 2.07
N ALA A 104 10.39 3.30 1.94
CA ALA A 104 10.73 1.97 2.44
C ALA A 104 12.01 1.40 1.84
N ALA A 105 12.83 0.76 2.68
CA ALA A 105 14.07 0.11 2.28
C ALA A 105 13.82 -1.34 1.77
N LEU A 106 12.83 -1.50 0.91
CA LEU A 106 12.48 -2.79 0.30
C LEU A 106 13.27 -3.00 -0.99
N THR A 107 13.66 -4.23 -1.25
CA THR A 107 14.33 -4.61 -2.50
C THR A 107 13.36 -5.10 -3.57
N LYS A 108 12.09 -5.28 -3.22
CA LYS A 108 11.04 -5.77 -4.09
C LYS A 108 9.74 -5.02 -3.85
N ILE A 109 9.03 -4.69 -4.92
CA ILE A 109 7.60 -4.39 -4.87
C ILE A 109 6.86 -5.73 -4.95
N PRO A 110 6.12 -6.15 -3.91
CA PRO A 110 5.40 -7.42 -3.93
C PRO A 110 4.33 -7.49 -5.03
N ALA A 111 3.87 -8.71 -5.33
CA ALA A 111 2.81 -8.90 -6.32
C ALA A 111 1.53 -8.15 -5.95
N SER A 112 0.85 -7.57 -6.95
CA SER A 112 -0.45 -6.88 -6.81
C SER A 112 -0.46 -5.71 -5.80
N THR A 113 0.70 -5.20 -5.37
CA THR A 113 0.79 -4.19 -4.30
C THR A 113 -0.14 -3.00 -4.54
N PHE A 114 -0.18 -2.47 -5.76
CA PHE A 114 -1.02 -1.35 -6.20
C PHE A 114 -1.93 -1.74 -7.39
N GLU A 115 -2.30 -3.00 -7.48
CA GLU A 115 -3.21 -3.47 -8.54
C GLU A 115 -4.56 -2.74 -8.42
N HIS A 116 -5.05 -2.17 -9.56
CA HIS A 116 -6.28 -1.37 -9.63
C HIS A 116 -6.34 -0.13 -8.73
N CYS A 117 -5.20 0.55 -8.50
CA CYS A 117 -5.19 1.91 -7.95
C CYS A 117 -5.45 2.92 -9.09
N THR A 118 -6.68 2.96 -9.59
CA THR A 118 -7.04 3.62 -10.85
C THR A 118 -6.82 5.13 -10.88
N ALA A 119 -6.73 5.79 -9.72
CA ALA A 119 -6.43 7.23 -9.61
C ALA A 119 -4.92 7.54 -9.50
N LEU A 120 -4.04 6.52 -9.43
CA LEU A 120 -2.59 6.74 -9.31
C LEU A 120 -2.04 7.27 -10.64
N THR A 121 -1.46 8.48 -10.61
CA THR A 121 -0.97 9.16 -11.83
C THR A 121 0.51 9.01 -12.08
N GLN A 122 1.28 8.84 -11.02
CA GLN A 122 2.72 8.68 -11.08
C GLN A 122 3.25 7.91 -9.88
N ILE A 123 4.40 7.26 -10.06
CA ILE A 123 5.15 6.67 -8.96
C ILE A 123 6.64 6.84 -9.21
N GLU A 124 7.35 7.24 -8.16
CA GLU A 124 8.80 7.29 -8.13
C GLU A 124 9.31 6.27 -7.13
N LEU A 125 10.09 5.32 -7.61
CA LEU A 125 10.66 4.26 -6.79
C LEU A 125 12.10 4.62 -6.43
N THR A 126 12.43 4.44 -5.14
CA THR A 126 13.77 4.73 -4.63
C THR A 126 14.80 3.67 -5.06
N ASP A 127 16.07 4.05 -5.07
CA ASP A 127 17.18 3.13 -5.26
C ASP A 127 17.13 1.98 -4.25
N GLY A 128 17.52 0.79 -4.71
CA GLY A 128 17.46 -0.44 -3.91
C GLY A 128 16.38 -1.43 -4.36
N ILE A 129 15.32 -0.97 -5.05
CA ILE A 129 14.35 -1.87 -5.68
C ILE A 129 15.05 -2.65 -6.80
N VAL A 130 15.00 -3.97 -6.71
CA VAL A 130 15.59 -4.92 -7.69
C VAL A 130 14.52 -5.62 -8.52
N GLU A 131 13.33 -5.80 -7.94
CA GLU A 131 12.25 -6.57 -8.56
C GLU A 131 10.90 -5.86 -8.44
N ILE A 132 10.15 -5.81 -9.54
CA ILE A 132 8.73 -5.42 -9.58
C ILE A 132 7.93 -6.71 -9.72
N GLY A 133 7.11 -7.02 -8.73
CA GLY A 133 6.33 -8.25 -8.67
C GLY A 133 5.20 -8.31 -9.70
N ALA A 134 4.66 -9.52 -9.89
CA ALA A 134 3.57 -9.75 -10.83
C ALA A 134 2.36 -8.86 -10.51
N ARG A 135 1.81 -8.21 -11.54
CA ARG A 135 0.63 -7.32 -11.42
C ARG A 135 0.80 -6.16 -10.43
N ALA A 136 2.02 -5.81 -10.02
CA ALA A 136 2.26 -4.83 -8.97
C ALA A 136 1.55 -3.48 -9.23
N PHE A 137 1.39 -3.09 -10.49
CA PHE A 137 0.70 -1.87 -10.95
C PHE A 137 -0.36 -2.17 -12.02
N SER A 138 -0.83 -3.40 -12.15
CA SER A 138 -1.84 -3.77 -13.14
C SER A 138 -3.13 -2.97 -12.94
N GLY A 139 -3.77 -2.51 -14.02
CA GLY A 139 -5.03 -1.78 -13.99
C GLY A 139 -4.94 -0.34 -13.47
N ASN A 140 -3.75 0.24 -13.39
CA ASN A 140 -3.58 1.66 -13.03
C ASN A 140 -3.80 2.54 -14.26
N GLU A 141 -5.08 2.74 -14.62
CA GLU A 141 -5.50 3.39 -15.86
C GLU A 141 -5.05 4.84 -16.00
N SER A 142 -4.84 5.56 -14.88
CA SER A 142 -4.38 6.95 -14.85
C SER A 142 -2.85 7.09 -14.77
N LEU A 143 -2.10 5.99 -14.66
CA LEU A 143 -0.64 6.05 -14.49
C LEU A 143 0.03 6.48 -15.79
N THR A 144 0.58 7.70 -15.80
CA THR A 144 1.22 8.30 -16.98
C THR A 144 2.73 8.14 -17.02
N ASN A 145 3.37 8.16 -15.83
CA ASN A 145 4.83 8.13 -15.73
C ASN A 145 5.29 7.17 -14.63
N VAL A 146 6.31 6.40 -14.93
CA VAL A 146 6.98 5.52 -13.99
C VAL A 146 8.48 5.74 -14.08
N THR A 147 9.09 6.14 -12.97
CA THR A 147 10.54 6.22 -12.86
C THR A 147 11.05 4.99 -12.12
N LEU A 148 11.77 4.13 -12.81
CA LEU A 148 12.40 2.94 -12.24
C LEU A 148 13.86 3.20 -11.90
N PRO A 149 14.34 2.85 -10.71
CA PRO A 149 15.73 3.03 -10.34
C PRO A 149 16.65 2.06 -11.14
N ARG A 150 17.92 2.44 -11.30
CA ARG A 150 18.94 1.62 -11.99
C ARG A 150 19.16 0.23 -11.39
N THR A 151 18.72 0.04 -10.18
CA THR A 151 18.83 -1.24 -9.45
C THR A 151 17.85 -2.29 -9.92
N VAL A 152 16.78 -1.93 -10.65
CA VAL A 152 15.77 -2.89 -11.15
C VAL A 152 16.42 -3.87 -12.12
N ARG A 153 16.24 -5.17 -11.87
CA ARG A 153 16.76 -6.30 -12.67
C ARG A 153 15.64 -7.19 -13.19
N ARG A 154 14.44 -7.10 -12.59
CA ARG A 154 13.34 -7.97 -12.94
C ARG A 154 12.02 -7.23 -12.87
N ILE A 155 11.23 -7.37 -13.91
CA ILE A 155 9.81 -6.98 -13.97
C ILE A 155 9.04 -8.25 -14.27
N GLU A 156 8.16 -8.65 -13.35
CA GLU A 156 7.39 -9.88 -13.46
C GLU A 156 6.16 -9.72 -14.36
N SER A 157 5.43 -10.82 -14.56
CA SER A 157 4.30 -10.89 -15.48
C SER A 157 3.22 -9.87 -15.15
N ALA A 158 2.69 -9.22 -16.19
CA ALA A 158 1.58 -8.27 -16.09
C ALA A 158 1.82 -7.09 -15.12
N ALA A 159 3.07 -6.78 -14.73
CA ALA A 159 3.38 -5.77 -13.72
C ALA A 159 2.72 -4.40 -14.00
N PHE A 160 2.57 -4.02 -15.28
CA PHE A 160 1.93 -2.78 -15.76
C PHE A 160 0.79 -3.05 -16.75
N GLU A 161 0.20 -4.25 -16.72
CA GLU A 161 -0.93 -4.60 -17.59
C GLU A 161 -2.08 -3.62 -17.37
N GLY A 162 -2.69 -3.11 -18.46
CA GLY A 162 -3.83 -2.21 -18.36
C GLY A 162 -3.50 -0.78 -17.88
N CYS A 163 -2.23 -0.38 -17.77
CA CYS A 163 -1.86 1.01 -17.54
C CYS A 163 -2.05 1.82 -18.83
N SER A 164 -3.30 2.07 -19.21
CA SER A 164 -3.65 2.59 -20.55
C SER A 164 -3.19 4.03 -20.83
N ALA A 165 -2.92 4.82 -19.77
CA ALA A 165 -2.37 6.17 -19.89
C ALA A 165 -0.83 6.21 -19.89
N LEU A 166 -0.15 5.07 -19.72
CA LEU A 166 1.30 5.03 -19.61
C LEU A 166 1.96 5.31 -20.96
N THR A 167 2.64 6.45 -21.07
CA THR A 167 3.36 6.86 -22.28
C THR A 167 4.84 6.64 -22.19
N ASP A 168 5.39 6.73 -20.99
CA ASP A 168 6.83 6.66 -20.78
C ASP A 168 7.20 5.82 -19.56
N ILE A 169 8.22 4.98 -19.72
CA ILE A 169 8.92 4.32 -18.62
C ILE A 169 10.38 4.73 -18.71
N LEU A 170 10.87 5.42 -17.68
CA LEU A 170 12.28 5.76 -17.59
C LEU A 170 13.04 4.63 -16.88
N LEU A 171 13.94 4.01 -17.61
CA LEU A 171 14.92 3.03 -17.11
C LEU A 171 16.27 3.73 -17.05
N TRP A 172 16.74 4.05 -15.86
CA TRP A 172 18.03 4.74 -15.67
C TRP A 172 19.23 3.79 -15.74
#